data_0ba40dca4e2d4aa127c4ccaa48389dcb
#
_entry.id   0ba40dca4e2d4aa127c4ccaa48389dcb
#
_cell.length_a   1.000
_cell.length_b   1.000
_cell.length_c   1.000
_cell.angle_alpha   90.00
_cell.angle_beta   90.00
_cell.angle_gamma   90.00
#
_symmetry.space_group_name_H-M   'P 1'
#
loop_
_entity.id
_entity.type
_entity.pdbx_description
1 polymer ?
#
loop_
_entity_poly.entity_id
_entity_poly.type
_entity_poly.pdbx_seq_one_letter_code
_entity_poly.pdbx_strand_id
1 'polypeptide(L)'
;YTYKSDKKVTFWFGKEGDAIFPLQTLYNNQAGYENIELLEDSVLYELSVDKLHDLYLADIHIANWGRKFAERECIKSEQLFISRQFKTSLERYQDLIADYPDILQRVPLGIISSYLGISQVSLSRIRAKIR
;
A
#
# COMPACT_ATOMS: atom_id res chain seq x y z
N TYR A 1 4.50 -6.00 0.41
CA TYR A 1 5.88 -5.97 -0.10
C TYR A 1 6.10 -7.05 -1.16
N THR A 2 7.16 -6.92 -1.91
CA THR A 2 7.70 -7.94 -2.80
C THR A 2 9.21 -8.07 -2.63
N TYR A 3 9.84 -9.04 -3.28
CA TYR A 3 11.29 -9.19 -3.31
C TYR A 3 11.88 -8.73 -4.65
N LYS A 4 13.02 -8.05 -4.59
CA LYS A 4 13.87 -7.73 -5.73
C LYS A 4 15.30 -8.10 -5.39
N SER A 5 15.86 -9.13 -6.06
CA SER A 5 17.21 -9.63 -5.79
C SER A 5 17.45 -9.85 -4.28
N ASP A 6 16.61 -10.65 -3.64
CA ASP A 6 16.58 -10.98 -2.20
C ASP A 6 16.36 -9.80 -1.24
N LYS A 7 16.14 -8.61 -1.77
CA LYS A 7 15.80 -7.43 -0.97
C LYS A 7 14.29 -7.25 -0.89
N LYS A 8 13.77 -7.18 0.34
CA LYS A 8 12.37 -6.84 0.62
C LYS A 8 12.09 -5.39 0.20
N VAL A 9 11.11 -5.19 -0.68
CA VAL A 9 10.69 -3.86 -1.16
C VAL A 9 9.25 -3.63 -0.77
N THR A 10 9.01 -2.69 0.12
CA THR A 10 7.67 -2.26 0.51
C THR A 10 7.14 -1.26 -0.52
N PHE A 11 5.92 -1.44 -0.98
CA PHE A 11 5.30 -0.54 -1.95
C PHE A 11 3.90 -0.08 -1.54
N TRP A 12 3.34 -0.63 -0.47
CA TRP A 12 2.04 -0.27 0.05
C TRP A 12 1.97 -0.44 1.57
N PHE A 13 1.19 0.42 2.22
CA PHE A 13 0.75 0.29 3.61
C PHE A 13 -0.77 0.29 3.64
N GLY A 14 -1.34 -0.59 4.45
CA GLY A 14 -2.74 -0.60 4.81
C GLY A 14 -2.94 -0.20 6.26
N LYS A 15 -4.11 0.32 6.55
CA LYS A 15 -4.58 0.65 7.88
C LYS A 15 -6.00 0.13 8.09
N GLU A 16 -6.54 0.36 9.24
CA GLU A 16 -7.91 -0.03 9.61
C GLU A 16 -8.92 0.50 8.58
N GLY A 17 -9.78 -0.39 8.10
CA GLY A 17 -10.79 -0.11 7.08
C GLY A 17 -10.31 -0.17 5.64
N ASP A 18 -9.02 -0.42 5.40
CA ASP A 18 -8.52 -0.66 4.06
C ASP A 18 -8.84 -2.09 3.60
N ALA A 19 -9.03 -2.24 2.30
CA ALA A 19 -9.16 -3.55 1.67
C ALA A 19 -7.89 -3.90 0.91
N ILE A 20 -7.50 -5.17 0.95
CA ILE A 20 -6.29 -5.69 0.32
C ILE A 20 -6.72 -6.59 -0.83
N PHE A 21 -6.30 -6.25 -2.04
CA PHE A 21 -6.56 -7.05 -3.23
C PHE A 21 -5.26 -7.35 -3.99
N PRO A 22 -4.95 -8.62 -4.20
CA PRO A 22 -4.01 -8.98 -5.26
C PRO A 22 -4.69 -8.79 -6.62
N LEU A 23 -4.40 -7.71 -7.33
CA LEU A 23 -5.05 -7.40 -8.62
C LEU A 23 -4.89 -8.50 -9.66
N GLN A 24 -3.75 -9.19 -9.69
CA GLN A 24 -3.52 -10.34 -10.57
C GLN A 24 -4.49 -11.49 -10.27
N THR A 25 -4.75 -11.75 -8.99
CA THR A 25 -5.72 -12.77 -8.60
C THR A 25 -7.14 -12.35 -8.96
N LEU A 26 -7.49 -11.10 -8.70
CA LEU A 26 -8.85 -10.59 -8.91
C LEU A 26 -9.26 -10.57 -10.40
N TYR A 27 -8.34 -10.17 -11.29
CA TYR A 27 -8.68 -9.94 -12.70
C TYR A 27 -8.16 -11.03 -13.65
N ASN A 28 -7.05 -11.67 -13.32
CA ASN A 28 -6.38 -12.63 -14.21
C ASN A 28 -6.40 -14.05 -13.68
N ASN A 29 -6.97 -14.27 -12.48
CA ASN A 29 -6.94 -15.57 -11.77
C ASN A 29 -5.51 -16.15 -11.67
N GLN A 30 -4.53 -15.28 -11.44
CA GLN A 30 -3.12 -15.63 -11.29
C GLN A 30 -2.63 -15.25 -9.89
N ALA A 31 -1.66 -16.01 -9.37
CA ALA A 31 -1.03 -15.66 -8.10
C ALA A 31 -0.41 -14.25 -8.19
N GLY A 32 -0.67 -13.42 -7.18
CA GLY A 32 -0.03 -12.12 -7.03
C GLY A 32 1.47 -12.25 -6.75
N TYR A 33 2.22 -11.20 -6.99
CA TYR A 33 3.63 -11.09 -6.62
C TYR A 33 3.83 -10.48 -5.23
N GLU A 34 2.75 -10.09 -4.60
CA GLU A 34 2.73 -9.42 -3.30
C GLU A 34 2.80 -10.42 -2.16
N ASN A 35 3.49 -10.02 -1.10
CA ASN A 35 3.41 -10.64 0.21
C ASN A 35 2.81 -9.62 1.19
N ILE A 36 1.87 -10.06 2.01
CA ILE A 36 1.23 -9.23 3.03
C ILE A 36 1.79 -9.63 4.39
N GLU A 37 2.22 -8.66 5.16
CA GLU A 37 2.72 -8.85 6.52
C GLU A 37 1.93 -7.94 7.46
N LEU A 38 1.34 -8.53 8.46
CA LEU A 38 0.70 -7.80 9.55
C LEU A 38 1.78 -7.35 10.53
N LEU A 39 1.87 -6.06 10.77
CA LEU A 39 2.86 -5.46 11.68
C LEU A 39 2.35 -5.36 13.12
N GLU A 40 1.05 -5.57 13.33
CA GLU A 40 0.35 -5.51 14.60
C GLU A 40 -0.72 -6.61 14.66
N ASP A 41 -1.19 -6.94 15.85
CA ASP A 41 -2.33 -7.83 16.05
C ASP A 41 -3.55 -7.25 15.34
N SER A 42 -4.16 -8.04 14.44
CA SER A 42 -5.18 -7.53 13.52
C SER A 42 -6.33 -8.51 13.36
N VAL A 43 -7.53 -7.98 13.15
CA VAL A 43 -8.70 -8.76 12.74
C VAL A 43 -8.95 -8.53 11.26
N LEU A 44 -8.99 -9.62 10.50
CA LEU A 44 -9.21 -9.60 9.05
C LEU A 44 -10.54 -10.28 8.70
N TYR A 45 -11.25 -9.72 7.72
CA TYR A 45 -12.37 -10.38 7.08
C TYR A 45 -11.93 -10.82 5.68
N GLU A 46 -12.12 -12.09 5.38
CA GLU A 46 -11.72 -12.69 4.11
C GLU A 46 -12.95 -13.01 3.25
N LEU A 47 -12.84 -12.70 1.98
CA LEU A 47 -13.82 -13.06 0.95
C LEU A 47 -13.09 -13.64 -0.26
N SER A 48 -13.53 -14.80 -0.75
CA SER A 48 -12.96 -15.37 -1.96
C SER A 48 -13.31 -14.54 -3.19
N VAL A 49 -12.43 -14.55 -4.19
CA VAL A 49 -12.63 -13.82 -5.45
C VAL A 49 -13.90 -14.27 -6.17
N ASP A 50 -14.17 -15.58 -6.18
CA ASP A 50 -15.38 -16.14 -6.81
C ASP A 50 -16.65 -15.58 -6.16
N LYS A 51 -16.71 -15.58 -4.83
CA LYS A 51 -17.85 -14.99 -4.11
C LYS A 51 -17.98 -13.48 -4.34
N LEU A 52 -16.87 -12.78 -4.47
CA LEU A 52 -16.90 -11.34 -4.78
C LEU A 52 -17.47 -11.11 -6.19
N HIS A 53 -17.07 -11.92 -7.18
CA HIS A 53 -17.63 -11.85 -8.53
C HIS A 53 -19.13 -12.18 -8.56
N ASP A 54 -19.56 -13.20 -7.82
CA ASP A 54 -20.99 -13.52 -7.69
C ASP A 54 -21.78 -12.35 -7.09
N LEU A 55 -21.23 -11.68 -6.07
CA LEU A 55 -21.84 -10.50 -5.48
C LEU A 55 -21.90 -9.32 -6.44
N TYR A 56 -20.89 -9.11 -7.29
CA TYR A 56 -20.92 -8.08 -8.33
C TYR A 56 -22.03 -8.32 -9.36
N LEU A 57 -22.32 -9.58 -9.68
CA LEU A 57 -23.40 -9.95 -10.61
C LEU A 57 -24.78 -9.83 -9.95
N ALA A 58 -24.86 -10.09 -8.65
CA ALA A 58 -26.13 -10.14 -7.92
C ALA A 58 -26.60 -8.74 -7.43
N ASP A 59 -25.69 -7.82 -7.14
CA ASP A 59 -26.00 -6.54 -6.52
C ASP A 59 -25.21 -5.39 -7.14
N ILE A 60 -25.95 -4.47 -7.79
CA ILE A 60 -25.40 -3.29 -8.44
C ILE A 60 -24.70 -2.33 -7.47
N HIS A 61 -25.10 -2.30 -6.20
CA HIS A 61 -24.47 -1.45 -5.19
C HIS A 61 -23.08 -1.98 -4.84
N ILE A 62 -22.93 -3.31 -4.73
CA ILE A 62 -21.65 -3.97 -4.49
C ILE A 62 -20.75 -3.80 -5.72
N ALA A 63 -21.28 -3.97 -6.94
CA ALA A 63 -20.54 -3.73 -8.18
C ALA A 63 -20.03 -2.28 -8.27
N ASN A 64 -20.89 -1.31 -7.95
CA ASN A 64 -20.49 0.11 -7.92
C ASN A 64 -19.47 0.43 -6.83
N TRP A 65 -19.57 -0.22 -5.68
CA TRP A 65 -18.53 -0.11 -4.65
C TRP A 65 -17.17 -0.61 -5.17
N GLY A 66 -17.16 -1.80 -5.80
CA GLY A 66 -15.95 -2.35 -6.40
C GLY A 66 -15.34 -1.47 -7.47
N ARG A 67 -16.17 -0.91 -8.37
CA ARG A 67 -15.73 0.06 -9.38
C ARG A 67 -15.10 1.31 -8.74
N LYS A 68 -15.78 1.94 -7.78
CA LYS A 68 -15.26 3.12 -7.07
C LYS A 68 -13.97 2.81 -6.30
N PHE A 69 -13.86 1.61 -5.76
CA PHE A 69 -12.65 1.16 -5.12
C PHE A 69 -11.50 1.08 -6.13
N ALA A 70 -11.70 0.40 -7.27
CA ALA A 70 -10.69 0.26 -8.32
C ALA A 70 -10.25 1.64 -8.88
N GLU A 71 -11.19 2.55 -9.12
CA GLU A 71 -10.89 3.92 -9.54
C GLU A 71 -10.00 4.66 -8.52
N ARG A 72 -10.30 4.54 -7.24
CA ARG A 72 -9.50 5.15 -6.16
C ARG A 72 -8.09 4.56 -6.08
N GLU A 73 -7.95 3.24 -6.19
CA GLU A 73 -6.64 2.60 -6.19
C GLU A 73 -5.82 2.94 -7.45
N CYS A 74 -6.48 3.14 -8.59
CA CYS A 74 -5.84 3.63 -9.81
C CYS A 74 -5.26 5.04 -9.60
N ILE A 75 -6.04 5.97 -9.02
CA ILE A 75 -5.59 7.32 -8.70
C ILE A 75 -4.40 7.29 -7.72
N LYS A 76 -4.45 6.48 -6.66
CA LYS A 76 -3.35 6.33 -5.71
C LYS A 76 -2.08 5.82 -6.40
N SER A 77 -2.22 4.85 -7.30
CA SER A 77 -1.09 4.29 -8.06
C SER A 77 -0.45 5.32 -8.97
N GLU A 78 -1.26 6.13 -9.68
CA GLU A 78 -0.78 7.25 -10.48
C GLU A 78 -0.06 8.30 -9.63
N GLN A 79 -0.64 8.70 -8.50
CA GLN A 79 -0.03 9.65 -7.57
C GLN A 79 1.32 9.14 -7.03
N LEU A 80 1.41 7.85 -6.68
CA LEU A 80 2.64 7.23 -6.22
C LEU A 80 3.70 7.23 -7.33
N PHE A 81 3.31 6.92 -8.57
CA PHE A 81 4.19 6.96 -9.73
C PHE A 81 4.75 8.37 -9.96
N ILE A 82 3.87 9.36 -10.02
CA ILE A 82 4.25 10.78 -10.17
C ILE A 82 5.16 11.24 -9.02
N SER A 83 4.79 10.90 -7.78
CA SER A 83 5.59 11.23 -6.60
C SER A 83 7.01 10.67 -6.69
N ARG A 84 7.17 9.43 -7.16
CA ARG A 84 8.50 8.82 -7.33
C ARG A 84 9.33 9.46 -8.44
N GLN A 85 8.70 10.02 -9.46
CA GLN A 85 9.38 10.70 -10.57
C GLN A 85 9.82 12.11 -10.23
N PHE A 86 8.97 12.88 -9.52
CA PHE A 86 9.13 14.32 -9.41
C PHE A 86 9.46 14.83 -8.00
N LYS A 87 9.13 14.07 -6.95
CA LYS A 87 9.36 14.50 -5.57
C LYS A 87 10.71 14.03 -5.03
N THR A 88 11.35 14.91 -4.27
CA THR A 88 12.54 14.59 -3.48
C THR A 88 12.20 13.58 -2.36
N SER A 89 13.21 12.93 -1.81
CA SER A 89 13.02 12.03 -0.66
C SER A 89 12.43 12.72 0.56
N LEU A 90 12.74 14.01 0.73
CA LEU A 90 12.19 14.84 1.81
C LEU A 90 10.69 15.07 1.61
N GLU A 91 10.27 15.49 0.43
CA GLU A 91 8.87 15.71 0.09
C GLU A 91 8.05 14.42 0.21
N ARG A 92 8.57 13.28 -0.30
CA ARG A 92 7.91 11.98 -0.13
C ARG A 92 7.76 11.56 1.33
N TYR A 93 8.74 11.87 2.16
CA TYR A 93 8.64 11.63 3.60
C TYR A 93 7.60 12.53 4.26
N GLN A 94 7.52 13.79 3.87
CA GLN A 94 6.51 14.75 4.37
C GLN A 94 5.08 14.30 3.99
N ASP A 95 4.87 13.87 2.76
CA ASP A 95 3.59 13.30 2.33
C ASP A 95 3.23 12.07 3.18
N LEU A 96 4.18 11.16 3.36
CA LEU A 96 3.94 9.94 4.12
C LEU A 96 3.48 10.21 5.56
N ILE A 97 4.12 11.15 6.26
CA ILE A 97 3.72 11.50 7.64
C ILE A 97 2.42 12.30 7.70
N ALA A 98 2.06 13.02 6.62
CA ALA A 98 0.77 13.68 6.50
C ALA A 98 -0.38 12.66 6.30
N ASP A 99 -0.17 11.65 5.44
CA ASP A 99 -1.14 10.59 5.16
C ASP A 99 -1.28 9.58 6.31
N TYR A 100 -0.18 9.34 7.04
CA TYR A 100 -0.07 8.38 8.14
C TYR A 100 0.65 9.00 9.35
N PRO A 101 -0.01 9.85 10.14
CA PRO A 101 0.62 10.57 11.27
C PRO A 101 1.31 9.66 12.28
N ASP A 102 0.76 8.47 12.51
CA ASP A 102 1.24 7.51 13.51
C ASP A 102 2.27 6.52 12.96
N ILE A 103 2.63 6.61 11.66
CA ILE A 103 3.46 5.59 11.01
C ILE A 103 4.82 5.40 11.67
N LEU A 104 5.40 6.46 12.23
CA LEU A 104 6.69 6.41 12.91
C LEU A 104 6.66 5.67 14.23
N GLN A 105 5.48 5.48 14.82
CA GLN A 105 5.28 4.75 16.07
C GLN A 105 4.90 3.29 15.81
N ARG A 106 4.22 3.02 14.69
CA ARG A 106 3.64 1.71 14.35
C ARG A 106 4.54 0.89 13.41
N VAL A 107 5.39 1.52 12.61
CA VAL A 107 6.15 0.85 11.54
C VAL A 107 7.65 1.00 11.73
N PRO A 108 8.43 -0.10 11.69
CA PRO A 108 9.89 -0.05 11.76
C PRO A 108 10.51 0.82 10.67
N LEU A 109 11.52 1.62 11.02
CA LEU A 109 12.19 2.55 10.10
C LEU A 109 12.77 1.87 8.85
N GLY A 110 13.16 0.60 8.94
CA GLY A 110 13.63 -0.19 7.81
C GLY A 110 12.55 -0.38 6.74
N ILE A 111 11.31 -0.61 7.17
CA ILE A 111 10.16 -0.78 6.29
C ILE A 111 9.78 0.58 5.67
N ILE A 112 9.76 1.66 6.48
CA ILE A 112 9.51 3.02 6.00
C ILE A 112 10.55 3.44 4.95
N SER A 113 11.84 3.20 5.21
CA SER A 113 12.89 3.55 4.25
C SER A 113 12.77 2.75 2.95
N SER A 114 12.38 1.47 3.03
CA SER A 114 12.09 0.63 1.86
C SER A 114 10.94 1.19 1.04
N TYR A 115 9.84 1.60 1.68
CA TYR A 115 8.69 2.23 1.01
C TYR A 115 9.09 3.54 0.30
N LEU A 116 9.87 4.38 0.96
CA LEU A 116 10.36 5.63 0.39
C LEU A 116 11.44 5.45 -0.69
N GLY A 117 11.97 4.22 -0.84
CA GLY A 117 13.03 3.93 -1.80
C GLY A 117 14.38 4.56 -1.45
N ILE A 118 14.69 4.72 -0.15
CA ILE A 118 15.93 5.30 0.37
C ILE A 118 16.59 4.39 1.40
N SER A 119 17.84 4.67 1.76
CA SER A 119 18.50 3.98 2.86
C SER A 119 18.00 4.47 4.23
N GLN A 120 18.11 3.62 5.27
CA GLN A 120 17.79 4.03 6.66
C GLN A 120 18.64 5.23 7.12
N VAL A 121 19.88 5.31 6.68
CA VAL A 121 20.77 6.45 6.97
C VAL A 121 20.21 7.74 6.37
N SER A 122 19.73 7.68 5.12
CA SER A 122 19.08 8.82 4.46
C SER A 122 17.80 9.23 5.18
N LEU A 123 16.99 8.27 5.59
CA LEU A 123 15.77 8.54 6.37
C LEU A 123 16.10 9.22 7.71
N SER A 124 17.10 8.72 8.43
CA SER A 124 17.55 9.33 9.70
C SER A 124 18.00 10.77 9.53
N ARG A 125 18.73 11.07 8.44
CA ARG A 125 19.15 12.46 8.12
C ARG A 125 17.96 13.37 7.80
N ILE A 126 16.99 12.87 7.04
CA ILE A 126 15.75 13.63 6.74
C ILE A 126 15.01 13.96 8.03
N ARG A 127 14.82 12.97 8.92
CA ARG A 127 14.15 13.18 10.21
C ARG A 127 14.85 14.20 11.10
N ALA A 128 16.18 14.20 11.10
CA ALA A 128 16.96 15.18 11.89
C ALA A 128 16.81 16.62 11.39
N LYS A 129 16.49 16.84 10.11
CA LYS A 129 16.27 18.17 9.52
C LYS A 129 14.88 18.76 9.76
N ILE A 130 13.91 17.92 10.13
CA ILE A 130 12.50 18.34 10.30
C ILE A 130 12.17 18.58 11.80
N ARG A 131 13.02 18.08 12.68
CA ARG A 131 12.93 18.37 14.12
C ARG A 131 13.44 19.78 14.43
#